data_624837cd28bedd03fe6bf1cbb1abe223
#
_entry.id   624837cd28bedd03fe6bf1cbb1abe223
#
_cell.length_a   1.000
_cell.length_b   1.000
_cell.length_c   1.000
_cell.angle_alpha   90.00
_cell.angle_beta   90.00
_cell.angle_gamma   90.00
#
_symmetry.space_group_name_H-M   'P 1'
#
loop_
_entity.id
_entity.type
_entity.pdbx_description
1 polymer ?
#
loop_
_entity_poly.entity_id
_entity_poly.type
_entity_poly.pdbx_seq_one_letter_code
_entity_poly.pdbx_strand_id
1 'polypeptide(L)'
;MLLIPVGASAQAKKPTIMIFPHDVWMTDHNYMDEITVQGRKKRVPRYEDAFQTDRDINNVVAKIGEMMTERGMNLESLAEMTRSIDENSAIDEFVESSTSGASMAESAYDRIMNTAKSDIRVYVDWKINQTGPRRSVTYTLTGRDAYTNKQIANASGTGQPSIAAETAVLLEEAVLENMDQFVSQLQAHFDDLLANGREIAVSVRLFDNGSGLSFEDEYDGDELSQIIDDWMNENTVQHRYSLKSSSATRLEFNQVRIPLYDERGRAMDAKRFVNQLRKFLKAQPYGIVSKDNTRGLGHGIIILGEK
;
A
#
# COMPACT_ATOMS: atom_id res chain seq x y z
N MET A 1 9.22 49.13 6.48
CA MET A 1 9.96 47.90 6.64
C MET A 1 8.95 46.75 6.67
N LEU A 2 8.69 46.14 5.48
CA LEU A 2 7.71 45.06 5.35
C LEU A 2 8.39 43.74 5.76
N LEU A 3 7.94 43.12 6.85
CA LEU A 3 8.29 41.76 7.21
C LEU A 3 7.50 40.82 6.31
N ILE A 4 8.17 40.20 5.36
CA ILE A 4 7.63 39.06 4.60
C ILE A 4 7.65 37.86 5.54
N PRO A 5 6.50 37.21 5.84
CA PRO A 5 6.51 35.97 6.59
C PRO A 5 7.19 34.89 5.73
N VAL A 6 8.36 34.43 6.17
CA VAL A 6 8.96 33.19 5.65
C VAL A 6 8.02 32.09 6.08
N GLY A 7 7.19 31.63 5.14
CA GLY A 7 6.38 30.45 5.34
C GLY A 7 7.32 29.27 5.61
N ALA A 8 7.29 28.74 6.83
CA ALA A 8 7.91 27.47 7.14
C ALA A 8 7.18 26.41 6.29
N SER A 9 7.75 26.03 5.16
CA SER A 9 7.31 24.85 4.45
C SER A 9 7.58 23.67 5.39
N ALA A 10 6.52 23.12 5.99
CA ALA A 10 6.61 21.87 6.68
C ALA A 10 7.23 20.86 5.69
N GLN A 11 8.42 20.37 6.04
CA GLN A 11 9.14 19.42 5.19
C GLN A 11 8.25 18.19 5.04
N ALA A 12 7.65 18.01 3.87
CA ALA A 12 6.77 16.90 3.59
C ALA A 12 7.54 15.59 3.88
N LYS A 13 6.96 14.71 4.71
CA LYS A 13 7.55 13.40 5.01
C LYS A 13 7.81 12.69 3.68
N LYS A 14 9.07 12.33 3.42
CA LYS A 14 9.40 11.52 2.23
C LYS A 14 8.61 10.21 2.30
N PRO A 15 8.01 9.75 1.18
CA PRO A 15 7.36 8.45 1.13
C PRO A 15 8.31 7.34 1.57
N THR A 16 7.79 6.36 2.28
CA THR A 16 8.54 5.20 2.75
C THR A 16 8.50 4.08 1.73
N ILE A 17 9.62 3.38 1.59
CA ILE A 17 9.80 2.27 0.66
C ILE A 17 10.14 1.01 1.45
N MET A 18 9.58 -0.13 1.07
CA MET A 18 9.95 -1.44 1.60
C MET A 18 10.25 -2.40 0.47
N ILE A 19 11.32 -3.18 0.63
CA ILE A 19 11.76 -4.16 -0.38
C ILE A 19 11.23 -5.53 0.00
N PHE A 20 10.56 -6.17 -0.94
CA PHE A 20 9.98 -7.51 -0.83
C PHE A 20 10.64 -8.45 -1.83
N PRO A 21 11.01 -9.68 -1.44
CA PRO A 21 11.24 -10.74 -2.40
C PRO A 21 9.96 -10.99 -3.21
N HIS A 22 10.11 -11.20 -4.51
CA HIS A 22 8.96 -11.46 -5.37
C HIS A 22 8.41 -12.87 -5.15
N ASP A 23 7.09 -13.04 -5.32
CA ASP A 23 6.40 -14.33 -5.13
C ASP A 23 6.99 -15.47 -6.00
N VAL A 24 7.57 -15.15 -7.16
CA VAL A 24 8.26 -16.15 -8.03
C VAL A 24 9.50 -16.67 -7.31
N TRP A 25 10.35 -15.78 -6.80
CA TRP A 25 11.53 -16.18 -6.03
C TRP A 25 11.15 -17.00 -4.80
N MET A 26 10.13 -16.55 -4.05
CA MET A 26 9.60 -17.25 -2.87
C MET A 26 9.07 -18.64 -3.22
N THR A 27 8.44 -18.79 -4.40
CA THR A 27 7.95 -20.07 -4.91
C THR A 27 9.10 -21.01 -5.25
N ASP A 28 10.12 -20.54 -5.98
CA ASP A 28 11.24 -21.33 -6.45
C ASP A 28 12.11 -21.83 -5.28
N HIS A 29 12.07 -21.11 -4.14
CA HIS A 29 12.81 -21.47 -2.92
C HIS A 29 11.94 -22.13 -1.84
N ASN A 30 10.69 -22.51 -2.15
CA ASN A 30 9.74 -23.19 -1.26
C ASN A 30 9.31 -22.36 -0.01
N TYR A 31 9.31 -21.04 -0.11
CA TYR A 31 8.86 -20.13 0.95
C TYR A 31 7.41 -19.66 0.74
N MET A 32 6.52 -20.59 0.35
CA MET A 32 5.09 -20.30 0.18
C MET A 32 4.23 -21.24 1.03
N ASP A 33 3.24 -20.66 1.71
CA ASP A 33 2.16 -21.40 2.36
C ASP A 33 0.89 -21.42 1.53
N GLU A 34 0.01 -22.38 1.82
CA GLU A 34 -1.33 -22.45 1.27
C GLU A 34 -2.35 -22.12 2.38
N ILE A 35 -3.04 -21.01 2.27
CA ILE A 35 -4.12 -20.62 3.17
C ILE A 35 -5.47 -20.72 2.48
N THR A 36 -6.55 -20.94 3.26
CA THR A 36 -7.90 -20.95 2.73
C THR A 36 -8.61 -19.65 3.11
N VAL A 37 -8.93 -18.84 2.10
CA VAL A 37 -9.68 -17.59 2.26
C VAL A 37 -11.03 -17.73 1.57
N GLN A 38 -12.12 -17.62 2.32
CA GLN A 38 -13.50 -17.76 1.79
C GLN A 38 -13.70 -19.04 0.98
N GLY A 39 -13.16 -20.18 1.45
CA GLY A 39 -13.25 -21.48 0.79
C GLY A 39 -12.35 -21.66 -0.45
N ARG A 40 -11.50 -20.69 -0.78
CA ARG A 40 -10.54 -20.76 -1.87
C ARG A 40 -9.11 -20.86 -1.33
N LYS A 41 -8.33 -21.78 -1.89
CA LYS A 41 -6.92 -21.91 -1.60
C LYS A 41 -6.15 -20.73 -2.21
N LYS A 42 -5.31 -20.10 -1.42
CA LYS A 42 -4.42 -19.01 -1.83
C LYS A 42 -3.02 -19.30 -1.33
N ARG A 43 -2.02 -19.17 -2.20
CA ARG A 43 -0.62 -19.23 -1.80
C ARG A 43 -0.16 -17.86 -1.32
N VAL A 44 0.55 -17.83 -0.20
CA VAL A 44 1.07 -16.63 0.44
C VAL A 44 2.53 -16.83 0.81
N PRO A 45 3.40 -15.80 0.66
CA PRO A 45 4.80 -15.91 1.01
C PRO A 45 5.03 -15.95 2.53
N ARG A 46 5.99 -16.78 2.95
CA ARG A 46 6.54 -16.87 4.30
C ARG A 46 7.80 -16.02 4.41
N TYR A 47 7.61 -14.70 4.44
CA TYR A 47 8.74 -13.76 4.46
C TYR A 47 9.66 -13.96 5.65
N GLU A 48 9.09 -14.22 6.83
CA GLU A 48 9.84 -14.45 8.05
C GLU A 48 10.80 -15.63 7.92
N ASP A 49 10.31 -16.80 7.53
CA ASP A 49 11.13 -18.01 7.34
C ASP A 49 12.27 -17.75 6.33
N ALA A 50 11.97 -17.06 5.23
CA ALA A 50 12.95 -16.74 4.22
C ALA A 50 14.07 -15.85 4.78
N PHE A 51 13.74 -14.79 5.52
CA PHE A 51 14.75 -13.92 6.14
C PHE A 51 15.52 -14.58 7.28
N GLN A 52 14.91 -15.52 8.01
CA GLN A 52 15.59 -16.24 9.09
C GLN A 52 16.54 -17.33 8.58
N THR A 53 16.24 -17.97 7.45
CA THR A 53 16.93 -19.18 7.02
C THR A 53 17.80 -19.01 5.78
N ASP A 54 17.52 -18.04 4.91
CA ASP A 54 18.26 -17.82 3.66
C ASP A 54 19.16 -16.59 3.74
N ARG A 55 20.47 -16.81 3.62
CA ARG A 55 21.46 -15.73 3.63
C ARG A 55 21.41 -14.88 2.36
N ASP A 56 21.13 -15.50 1.21
CA ASP A 56 21.16 -14.80 -0.07
C ASP A 56 20.08 -13.73 -0.13
N ILE A 57 18.86 -14.00 0.37
CA ILE A 57 17.79 -13.02 0.43
C ILE A 57 18.17 -11.80 1.28
N ASN A 58 18.77 -12.05 2.46
CA ASN A 58 19.23 -10.98 3.34
C ASN A 58 20.27 -10.09 2.65
N ASN A 59 21.28 -10.71 2.02
CA ASN A 59 22.35 -10.00 1.32
C ASN A 59 21.82 -9.22 0.11
N VAL A 60 20.92 -9.80 -0.68
CA VAL A 60 20.32 -9.17 -1.86
C VAL A 60 19.45 -7.99 -1.48
N VAL A 61 18.55 -8.15 -0.50
CA VAL A 61 17.67 -7.07 -0.04
C VAL A 61 18.49 -5.94 0.60
N ALA A 62 19.51 -6.28 1.41
CA ALA A 62 20.40 -5.29 2.01
C ALA A 62 21.17 -4.51 0.95
N LYS A 63 21.71 -5.18 -0.09
CA LYS A 63 22.47 -4.52 -1.15
C LYS A 63 21.61 -3.58 -2.00
N ILE A 64 20.41 -3.99 -2.39
CA ILE A 64 19.47 -3.09 -3.08
C ILE A 64 19.08 -1.92 -2.17
N GLY A 65 18.84 -2.18 -0.90
CA GLY A 65 18.55 -1.15 0.09
C GLY A 65 19.66 -0.11 0.22
N GLU A 66 20.93 -0.56 0.30
CA GLU A 66 22.11 0.32 0.31
C GLU A 66 22.15 1.22 -0.93
N MET A 67 22.05 0.63 -2.14
CA MET A 67 22.07 1.37 -3.42
C MET A 67 20.96 2.42 -3.53
N MET A 68 19.77 2.13 -2.99
CA MET A 68 18.63 3.06 -2.97
C MET A 68 18.83 4.15 -1.91
N THR A 69 19.36 3.80 -0.73
CA THR A 69 19.64 4.76 0.37
C THR A 69 20.69 5.77 -0.04
N GLU A 70 21.75 5.35 -0.72
CA GLU A 70 22.78 6.23 -1.29
C GLU A 70 22.20 7.27 -2.25
N ARG A 71 21.06 6.94 -2.89
CA ARG A 71 20.31 7.83 -3.79
C ARG A 71 19.21 8.62 -3.07
N GLY A 72 19.23 8.63 -1.74
CA GLY A 72 18.33 9.44 -0.90
C GLY A 72 16.93 8.89 -0.73
N MET A 73 16.70 7.61 -1.04
CA MET A 73 15.44 6.93 -0.76
C MET A 73 15.31 6.59 0.74
N ASN A 74 14.10 6.67 1.28
CA ASN A 74 13.80 6.35 2.67
C ASN A 74 13.23 4.92 2.77
N LEU A 75 14.03 4.00 3.31
CA LEU A 75 13.68 2.58 3.38
C LEU A 75 13.29 2.14 4.79
N GLU A 76 12.31 1.25 4.85
CA GLU A 76 11.94 0.48 6.02
C GLU A 76 12.30 -1.00 5.79
N SER A 77 12.80 -1.67 6.81
CA SER A 77 13.24 -3.07 6.72
C SER A 77 12.06 -4.02 6.90
N LEU A 78 11.78 -4.84 5.88
CA LEU A 78 10.79 -5.92 5.99
C LEU A 78 11.24 -6.98 7.03
N ALA A 79 12.53 -7.31 7.07
CA ALA A 79 13.07 -8.30 8.00
C ALA A 79 12.90 -7.86 9.47
N GLU A 80 13.14 -6.59 9.79
CA GLU A 80 12.93 -6.08 11.14
C GLU A 80 11.43 -5.97 11.48
N MET A 81 10.61 -5.62 10.51
CA MET A 81 9.18 -5.56 10.70
C MET A 81 8.57 -6.94 10.97
N THR A 82 8.96 -7.98 10.22
CA THR A 82 8.48 -9.36 10.49
C THR A 82 8.83 -9.79 11.90
N ARG A 83 10.06 -9.51 12.34
CA ARG A 83 10.53 -9.80 13.69
C ARG A 83 9.71 -9.08 14.79
N SER A 84 9.39 -7.80 14.57
CA SER A 84 8.57 -7.03 15.52
C SER A 84 7.11 -7.48 15.59
N ILE A 85 6.58 -8.05 14.51
CA ILE A 85 5.23 -8.62 14.49
C ILE A 85 5.16 -9.87 15.36
N ASP A 86 6.19 -10.70 15.32
CA ASP A 86 6.22 -11.93 16.14
C ASP A 86 6.34 -11.61 17.62
N GLU A 87 7.19 -10.65 17.98
CA GLU A 87 7.29 -10.18 19.36
C GLU A 87 5.96 -9.63 19.88
N ASN A 88 5.24 -8.85 19.08
CA ASN A 88 3.92 -8.31 19.43
C ASN A 88 2.85 -9.42 19.45
N SER A 89 2.92 -10.41 18.56
CA SER A 89 1.97 -11.54 18.54
C SER A 89 2.08 -12.38 19.80
N ALA A 90 3.28 -12.58 20.33
CA ALA A 90 3.49 -13.26 21.62
C ALA A 90 2.87 -12.48 22.80
N ILE A 91 2.90 -11.15 22.73
CA ILE A 91 2.26 -10.26 23.71
C ILE A 91 0.72 -10.34 23.57
N ASP A 92 0.20 -10.31 22.34
CA ASP A 92 -1.23 -10.36 22.05
C ASP A 92 -1.83 -11.72 22.47
N GLU A 93 -1.15 -12.84 22.22
CA GLU A 93 -1.55 -14.17 22.71
C GLU A 93 -1.61 -14.22 24.25
N PHE A 94 -0.69 -13.54 24.92
CA PHE A 94 -0.71 -13.45 26.38
C PHE A 94 -1.90 -12.61 26.88
N VAL A 95 -2.28 -11.57 26.17
CA VAL A 95 -3.44 -10.71 26.50
C VAL A 95 -4.75 -11.40 26.14
N GLU A 96 -4.85 -12.05 24.98
CA GLU A 96 -6.06 -12.75 24.53
C GLU A 96 -6.36 -14.00 25.34
N SER A 97 -5.34 -14.69 25.87
CA SER A 97 -5.56 -15.82 26.82
C SER A 97 -6.30 -15.39 28.09
N SER A 98 -6.36 -14.09 28.37
CA SER A 98 -7.10 -13.52 29.50
C SER A 98 -8.51 -13.02 29.15
N THR A 99 -8.89 -12.99 27.87
CA THR A 99 -10.20 -12.50 27.41
C THR A 99 -10.78 -13.46 26.37
N SER A 100 -11.77 -14.25 26.75
CA SER A 100 -12.48 -15.19 25.88
C SER A 100 -13.32 -14.44 24.83
N GLY A 101 -12.76 -14.21 23.62
CA GLY A 101 -13.48 -13.71 22.45
C GLY A 101 -12.85 -14.31 21.19
N ALA A 102 -13.64 -15.10 20.43
CA ALA A 102 -13.17 -15.70 19.18
C ALA A 102 -12.89 -14.60 18.14
N SER A 103 -11.66 -14.12 18.10
CA SER A 103 -11.14 -13.40 16.93
C SER A 103 -10.78 -14.42 15.85
N MET A 104 -11.19 -14.18 14.60
CA MET A 104 -10.64 -14.95 13.47
C MET A 104 -9.14 -14.68 13.42
N ALA A 105 -8.34 -15.73 13.61
CA ALA A 105 -6.88 -15.61 13.55
C ALA A 105 -6.48 -15.00 12.20
N GLU A 106 -5.92 -13.79 12.24
CA GLU A 106 -5.34 -13.14 11.08
C GLU A 106 -4.08 -13.92 10.66
N SER A 107 -3.93 -14.19 9.36
CA SER A 107 -2.72 -14.90 8.90
C SER A 107 -1.48 -14.04 9.12
N ALA A 108 -0.30 -14.68 9.34
CA ALA A 108 0.98 -13.97 9.45
C ALA A 108 1.22 -13.05 8.25
N TYR A 109 0.85 -13.49 7.04
CA TYR A 109 0.90 -12.67 5.84
C TYR A 109 0.01 -11.43 5.92
N ASP A 110 -1.24 -11.55 6.37
CA ASP A 110 -2.16 -10.42 6.47
C ASP A 110 -1.67 -9.42 7.54
N ARG A 111 -1.12 -9.88 8.65
CA ARG A 111 -0.48 -9.03 9.67
C ARG A 111 0.69 -8.23 9.08
N ILE A 112 1.58 -8.89 8.34
CA ILE A 112 2.68 -8.22 7.64
C ILE A 112 2.14 -7.15 6.69
N MET A 113 1.17 -7.49 5.85
CA MET A 113 0.62 -6.57 4.87
C MET A 113 -0.17 -5.40 5.49
N ASN A 114 -0.78 -5.59 6.65
CA ASN A 114 -1.50 -4.56 7.39
C ASN A 114 -0.56 -3.66 8.22
N THR A 115 0.57 -4.20 8.68
CA THR A 115 1.59 -3.47 9.45
C THR A 115 2.55 -2.73 8.52
N ALA A 116 2.89 -3.31 7.37
CA ALA A 116 3.73 -2.72 6.33
C ALA A 116 3.04 -1.51 5.67
N LYS A 117 3.03 -0.39 6.35
CA LYS A 117 2.45 0.87 5.87
C LYS A 117 3.41 1.67 4.99
N SER A 118 4.34 1.00 4.29
CA SER A 118 5.18 1.65 3.30
C SER A 118 4.31 2.20 2.16
N ASP A 119 4.65 3.40 1.68
CA ASP A 119 3.94 4.04 0.58
C ASP A 119 4.22 3.33 -0.76
N ILE A 120 5.42 2.75 -0.89
CA ILE A 120 5.88 2.02 -2.07
C ILE A 120 6.43 0.67 -1.67
N ARG A 121 6.07 -0.35 -2.43
CA ARG A 121 6.61 -1.71 -2.34
C ARG A 121 7.49 -1.98 -3.55
N VAL A 122 8.76 -2.30 -3.30
CA VAL A 122 9.70 -2.72 -4.33
C VAL A 122 9.85 -4.23 -4.25
N TYR A 123 9.46 -4.92 -5.31
CA TYR A 123 9.61 -6.36 -5.43
C TYR A 123 10.88 -6.68 -6.20
N VAL A 124 11.72 -7.54 -5.63
CA VAL A 124 12.93 -8.03 -6.26
C VAL A 124 12.80 -9.52 -6.59
N ASP A 125 13.04 -9.85 -7.84
CA ASP A 125 13.21 -11.22 -8.33
C ASP A 125 14.61 -11.37 -8.91
N TRP A 126 15.26 -12.49 -8.65
CA TRP A 126 16.56 -12.78 -9.24
C TRP A 126 16.77 -14.27 -9.47
N LYS A 127 17.54 -14.57 -10.49
CA LYS A 127 17.92 -15.92 -10.84
C LYS A 127 19.39 -15.98 -11.17
N ILE A 128 20.08 -17.00 -10.62
CA ILE A 128 21.47 -17.30 -10.98
C ILE A 128 21.48 -18.10 -12.27
N ASN A 129 22.20 -17.59 -13.27
CA ASN A 129 22.50 -18.32 -14.49
C ASN A 129 23.92 -18.90 -14.38
N GLN A 130 24.09 -20.14 -14.78
CA GLN A 130 25.38 -20.82 -14.76
C GLN A 130 25.77 -21.31 -16.14
N THR A 131 26.97 -20.92 -16.61
CA THR A 131 27.55 -21.37 -17.87
C THR A 131 28.96 -21.83 -17.60
N GLY A 132 29.13 -23.15 -17.50
CA GLY A 132 30.38 -23.76 -17.02
C GLY A 132 30.75 -23.28 -15.61
N PRO A 133 31.97 -22.76 -15.38
CA PRO A 133 32.37 -22.25 -14.07
C PRO A 133 31.87 -20.80 -13.81
N ARG A 134 31.26 -20.14 -14.79
CA ARG A 134 30.83 -18.74 -14.68
C ARG A 134 29.37 -18.65 -14.25
N ARG A 135 29.09 -17.69 -13.35
CA ARG A 135 27.76 -17.36 -12.85
C ARG A 135 27.44 -15.93 -13.22
N SER A 136 26.20 -15.66 -13.58
CA SER A 136 25.64 -14.31 -13.71
C SER A 136 24.26 -14.24 -13.03
N VAL A 137 23.76 -13.04 -12.77
CA VAL A 137 22.43 -12.84 -12.20
C VAL A 137 21.54 -12.14 -13.23
N THR A 138 20.37 -12.72 -13.48
CA THR A 138 19.26 -12.01 -14.11
C THR A 138 18.34 -11.53 -13.01
N TYR A 139 17.90 -10.27 -13.09
CA TYR A 139 17.04 -9.66 -12.06
C TYR A 139 15.87 -8.89 -12.66
N THR A 140 14.86 -8.69 -11.85
CA THR A 140 13.76 -7.75 -12.07
C THR A 140 13.46 -6.99 -10.78
N LEU A 141 13.41 -5.66 -10.87
CA LEU A 141 12.91 -4.78 -9.81
C LEU A 141 11.58 -4.17 -10.27
N THR A 142 10.55 -4.27 -9.43
CA THR A 142 9.24 -3.68 -9.71
C THR A 142 8.79 -2.83 -8.53
N GLY A 143 8.71 -1.51 -8.73
CA GLY A 143 8.13 -0.58 -7.77
C GLY A 143 6.61 -0.48 -7.96
N ARG A 144 5.84 -0.65 -6.90
CA ARG A 144 4.39 -0.50 -6.90
C ARG A 144 3.96 0.48 -5.81
N ASP A 145 3.04 1.35 -6.16
CA ASP A 145 2.33 2.17 -5.20
C ASP A 145 1.44 1.29 -4.31
N ALA A 146 1.57 1.41 -2.99
CA ALA A 146 0.90 0.52 -2.04
C ALA A 146 -0.61 0.79 -1.90
N TYR A 147 -1.08 1.95 -2.35
CA TYR A 147 -2.49 2.35 -2.30
C TYR A 147 -3.26 1.91 -3.53
N THR A 148 -2.65 2.05 -4.71
CA THR A 148 -3.31 1.76 -5.99
C THR A 148 -2.91 0.41 -6.58
N ASN A 149 -1.82 -0.20 -6.09
CA ASN A 149 -1.11 -1.33 -6.70
C ASN A 149 -0.61 -1.09 -8.13
N LYS A 150 -0.62 0.16 -8.60
CA LYS A 150 -0.07 0.52 -9.92
C LYS A 150 1.45 0.32 -9.91
N GLN A 151 1.97 -0.23 -10.98
CA GLN A 151 3.41 -0.25 -11.21
C GLN A 151 3.87 1.16 -11.57
N ILE A 152 4.85 1.66 -10.83
CA ILE A 152 5.36 3.03 -10.92
C ILE A 152 6.82 3.08 -11.34
N ALA A 153 7.56 1.99 -11.13
CA ALA A 153 8.96 1.86 -11.55
C ALA A 153 9.25 0.42 -11.96
N ASN A 154 10.18 0.26 -12.89
CA ASN A 154 10.68 -1.07 -13.27
C ASN A 154 12.14 -0.97 -13.75
N ALA A 155 12.92 -2.00 -13.38
CA ALA A 155 14.25 -2.24 -13.96
C ALA A 155 14.47 -3.75 -14.08
N SER A 156 15.11 -4.18 -15.13
CA SER A 156 15.49 -5.57 -15.33
C SER A 156 16.78 -5.66 -16.16
N GLY A 157 17.52 -6.72 -15.96
CA GLY A 157 18.76 -6.93 -16.69
C GLY A 157 19.44 -8.25 -16.32
N THR A 158 20.56 -8.50 -17.00
CA THR A 158 21.43 -9.64 -16.71
C THR A 158 22.87 -9.13 -16.60
N GLY A 159 23.49 -9.39 -15.45
CA GLY A 159 24.88 -9.00 -15.19
C GLY A 159 25.90 -9.80 -15.97
N GLN A 160 27.14 -9.33 -15.97
CA GLN A 160 28.26 -10.01 -16.60
C GLN A 160 28.62 -11.30 -15.86
N PRO A 161 29.00 -12.37 -16.58
CA PRO A 161 29.41 -13.64 -15.96
C PRO A 161 30.74 -13.51 -15.21
N SER A 162 30.77 -13.94 -13.93
CA SER A 162 31.97 -14.02 -13.07
C SER A 162 32.22 -15.43 -12.59
N ILE A 163 33.47 -15.75 -12.25
CA ILE A 163 33.87 -17.06 -11.73
C ILE A 163 33.83 -17.12 -10.20
N ALA A 164 34.07 -15.99 -9.52
CA ALA A 164 34.34 -15.94 -8.09
C ALA A 164 33.42 -15.02 -7.27
N ALA A 165 32.52 -14.28 -7.90
CA ALA A 165 31.68 -13.32 -7.17
C ALA A 165 30.50 -14.01 -6.46
N GLU A 166 30.17 -13.52 -5.25
CA GLU A 166 28.97 -13.90 -4.51
C GLU A 166 27.71 -13.36 -5.19
N THR A 167 26.54 -13.94 -4.88
CA THR A 167 25.25 -13.58 -5.48
C THR A 167 24.93 -12.08 -5.33
N ALA A 168 25.18 -11.50 -4.15
CA ALA A 168 24.91 -10.09 -3.89
C ALA A 168 25.79 -9.16 -4.74
N VAL A 169 27.06 -9.52 -4.97
CA VAL A 169 28.00 -8.76 -5.83
C VAL A 169 27.59 -8.86 -7.29
N LEU A 170 27.23 -10.05 -7.77
CA LEU A 170 26.72 -10.23 -9.14
C LEU A 170 25.44 -9.44 -9.38
N LEU A 171 24.58 -9.36 -8.36
CA LEU A 171 23.36 -8.59 -8.44
C LEU A 171 23.65 -7.07 -8.44
N GLU A 172 24.54 -6.61 -7.57
CA GLU A 172 24.95 -5.19 -7.52
C GLU A 172 25.44 -4.72 -8.89
N GLU A 173 26.39 -5.46 -9.49
CA GLU A 173 26.92 -5.15 -10.82
C GLU A 173 25.81 -5.14 -11.90
N ALA A 174 24.87 -6.08 -11.84
CA ALA A 174 23.76 -6.18 -12.78
C ALA A 174 22.76 -5.03 -12.64
N VAL A 175 22.46 -4.62 -11.42
CA VAL A 175 21.44 -3.61 -11.10
C VAL A 175 21.98 -2.18 -11.27
N LEU A 176 23.28 -1.97 -11.02
CA LEU A 176 23.90 -0.65 -10.98
C LEU A 176 23.63 0.17 -12.24
N GLU A 177 23.67 -0.44 -13.41
CA GLU A 177 23.44 0.22 -14.70
C GLU A 177 22.03 0.83 -14.83
N ASN A 178 21.02 0.19 -14.21
CA ASN A 178 19.62 0.62 -14.32
C ASN A 178 19.08 1.27 -13.04
N MET A 179 19.85 1.32 -11.95
CA MET A 179 19.38 1.80 -10.67
C MET A 179 19.01 3.29 -10.70
N ASP A 180 19.79 4.11 -11.37
CA ASP A 180 19.52 5.55 -11.47
C ASP A 180 18.20 5.82 -12.19
N GLN A 181 17.92 5.07 -13.28
CA GLN A 181 16.66 5.15 -13.98
C GLN A 181 15.48 4.67 -13.11
N PHE A 182 15.66 3.57 -12.39
CA PHE A 182 14.65 3.04 -11.47
C PHE A 182 14.29 4.06 -10.38
N VAL A 183 15.30 4.63 -9.74
CA VAL A 183 15.13 5.66 -8.70
C VAL A 183 14.50 6.93 -9.27
N SER A 184 14.86 7.34 -10.50
CA SER A 184 14.22 8.49 -11.15
C SER A 184 12.73 8.28 -11.40
N GLN A 185 12.30 7.06 -11.74
CA GLN A 185 10.87 6.72 -11.88
C GLN A 185 10.15 6.81 -10.53
N LEU A 186 10.77 6.32 -9.43
CA LEU A 186 10.21 6.47 -8.08
C LEU A 186 10.10 7.94 -7.68
N GLN A 187 11.11 8.74 -7.98
CA GLN A 187 11.11 10.18 -7.68
C GLN A 187 10.00 10.92 -8.45
N ALA A 188 9.82 10.62 -9.74
CA ALA A 188 8.73 11.19 -10.53
C ALA A 188 7.34 10.87 -9.94
N HIS A 189 7.17 9.67 -9.39
CA HIS A 189 5.94 9.31 -8.67
C HIS A 189 5.79 10.11 -7.37
N PHE A 190 6.86 10.33 -6.61
CA PHE A 190 6.81 11.17 -5.40
C PHE A 190 6.43 12.61 -5.73
N ASP A 191 6.98 13.15 -6.80
CA ASP A 191 6.65 14.50 -7.27
C ASP A 191 5.17 14.60 -7.67
N ASP A 192 4.60 13.55 -8.32
CA ASP A 192 3.17 13.47 -8.62
C ASP A 192 2.32 13.43 -7.34
N LEU A 193 2.71 12.62 -6.33
CA LEU A 193 2.01 12.57 -5.05
C LEU A 193 2.00 13.93 -4.34
N LEU A 194 3.12 14.65 -4.36
CA LEU A 194 3.23 15.97 -3.74
C LEU A 194 2.40 17.03 -4.48
N ALA A 195 2.42 17.00 -5.82
CA ALA A 195 1.72 17.99 -6.64
C ALA A 195 0.21 17.74 -6.75
N ASN A 196 -0.19 16.48 -6.86
CA ASN A 196 -1.54 16.07 -7.23
C ASN A 196 -2.30 15.29 -6.14
N GLY A 197 -1.66 15.10 -4.97
CA GLY A 197 -2.22 14.28 -3.89
C GLY A 197 -2.15 12.77 -4.18
N ARG A 198 -2.56 11.99 -3.19
CA ARG A 198 -2.56 10.52 -3.22
C ARG A 198 -3.81 10.01 -3.93
N GLU A 199 -3.64 9.01 -4.79
CA GLU A 199 -4.77 8.35 -5.44
C GLU A 199 -5.31 7.22 -4.57
N ILE A 200 -6.64 7.18 -4.40
CA ILE A 200 -7.38 6.13 -3.73
C ILE A 200 -8.61 5.71 -4.54
N ALA A 201 -9.27 4.64 -4.12
CA ALA A 201 -10.61 4.27 -4.55
C ALA A 201 -11.60 4.40 -3.38
N VAL A 202 -12.86 4.72 -3.68
CA VAL A 202 -13.94 4.81 -2.69
C VAL A 202 -15.15 4.05 -3.19
N SER A 203 -15.69 3.17 -2.32
CA SER A 203 -16.97 2.47 -2.54
C SER A 203 -17.98 2.95 -1.51
N VAL A 204 -19.13 3.42 -1.96
CA VAL A 204 -20.29 3.69 -1.11
C VAL A 204 -21.37 2.67 -1.42
N ARG A 205 -21.85 1.98 -0.39
CA ARG A 205 -22.83 0.89 -0.52
C ARG A 205 -23.97 1.08 0.46
N LEU A 206 -25.12 0.57 0.13
CA LEU A 206 -26.25 0.48 1.05
C LEU A 206 -26.26 -0.86 1.77
N PHE A 207 -26.59 -0.82 3.06
CA PHE A 207 -26.90 -2.02 3.84
C PHE A 207 -28.41 -2.27 3.73
N ASP A 208 -28.77 -3.46 3.25
CA ASP A 208 -30.18 -3.87 3.18
C ASP A 208 -30.66 -4.21 4.60
N ASN A 209 -31.22 -3.20 5.26
CA ASN A 209 -31.83 -3.31 6.58
C ASN A 209 -33.37 -3.17 6.53
N GLY A 210 -33.96 -3.21 5.33
CA GLY A 210 -35.39 -3.01 5.10
C GLY A 210 -35.84 -1.56 5.24
N SER A 211 -34.93 -0.58 5.36
CA SER A 211 -35.30 0.85 5.43
C SER A 211 -35.75 1.42 4.10
N GLY A 212 -35.45 0.74 2.99
CA GLY A 212 -35.73 1.23 1.65
C GLY A 212 -34.79 2.34 1.18
N LEU A 213 -33.72 2.67 1.92
CA LEU A 213 -32.75 3.71 1.52
C LEU A 213 -32.20 3.42 0.12
N SER A 214 -32.20 4.45 -0.75
CA SER A 214 -31.67 4.39 -2.10
C SER A 214 -30.74 5.58 -2.36
N PHE A 215 -29.81 5.43 -3.30
CA PHE A 215 -29.03 6.57 -3.80
C PHE A 215 -29.86 7.51 -4.69
N GLU A 216 -31.06 7.07 -5.10
CA GLU A 216 -32.05 7.87 -5.83
C GLU A 216 -33.00 8.65 -4.89
N ASP A 217 -32.88 8.48 -3.54
CA ASP A 217 -33.68 9.24 -2.58
C ASP A 217 -33.25 10.71 -2.61
N GLU A 218 -34.24 11.60 -2.62
CA GLU A 218 -34.04 13.05 -2.67
C GLU A 218 -33.90 13.65 -1.26
N TYR A 219 -32.93 14.54 -1.11
CA TYR A 219 -32.71 15.40 0.05
C TYR A 219 -32.56 16.85 -0.41
N ASP A 220 -33.45 17.70 0.01
CA ASP A 220 -33.52 19.14 -0.40
C ASP A 220 -33.57 19.35 -1.93
N GLY A 221 -34.05 18.38 -2.68
CA GLY A 221 -34.24 18.44 -4.14
C GLY A 221 -33.11 17.79 -4.95
N ASP A 222 -32.05 17.30 -4.32
CA ASP A 222 -30.96 16.55 -4.96
C ASP A 222 -30.97 15.09 -4.54
N GLU A 223 -30.66 14.19 -5.46
CA GLU A 223 -30.50 12.78 -5.16
C GLU A 223 -29.28 12.54 -4.25
N LEU A 224 -29.35 11.55 -3.35
CA LEU A 224 -28.23 11.18 -2.47
C LEU A 224 -26.96 10.86 -3.27
N SER A 225 -27.10 10.28 -4.46
CA SER A 225 -25.99 10.04 -5.39
C SER A 225 -25.30 11.32 -5.80
N GLN A 226 -26.06 12.38 -6.14
CA GLN A 226 -25.52 13.69 -6.52
C GLN A 226 -24.87 14.39 -5.34
N ILE A 227 -25.49 14.37 -4.18
CA ILE A 227 -24.94 14.95 -2.94
C ILE A 227 -23.57 14.36 -2.60
N ILE A 228 -23.41 13.04 -2.77
CA ILE A 228 -22.12 12.37 -2.55
C ILE A 228 -21.11 12.74 -3.64
N ASP A 229 -21.53 12.86 -4.90
CA ASP A 229 -20.67 13.26 -6.00
C ASP A 229 -20.15 14.69 -5.81
N ASP A 230 -21.04 15.63 -5.43
CA ASP A 230 -20.67 17.01 -5.12
C ASP A 230 -19.70 17.09 -3.93
N TRP A 231 -19.94 16.29 -2.87
CA TRP A 231 -19.00 16.20 -1.77
C TRP A 231 -17.62 15.68 -2.24
N MET A 232 -17.58 14.68 -3.12
CA MET A 232 -16.33 14.18 -3.69
C MET A 232 -15.62 15.27 -4.49
N ASN A 233 -16.36 16.04 -5.27
CA ASN A 233 -15.81 17.16 -6.03
C ASN A 233 -15.17 18.23 -5.12
N GLU A 234 -15.81 18.58 -4.03
CA GLU A 234 -15.33 19.60 -3.10
C GLU A 234 -14.13 19.15 -2.25
N ASN A 235 -14.05 17.84 -1.93
CA ASN A 235 -13.07 17.29 -0.99
C ASN A 235 -11.89 16.59 -1.65
N THR A 236 -11.79 16.59 -2.98
CA THR A 236 -10.66 16.04 -3.73
C THR A 236 -9.68 17.11 -4.19
N VAL A 237 -8.41 16.75 -4.31
CA VAL A 237 -7.37 17.66 -4.79
C VAL A 237 -7.65 18.04 -6.24
N GLN A 238 -7.77 19.34 -6.51
CA GLN A 238 -8.07 19.88 -7.86
C GLN A 238 -9.36 19.30 -8.47
N HIS A 239 -10.33 18.89 -7.64
CA HIS A 239 -11.59 18.29 -8.08
C HIS A 239 -11.40 17.01 -8.91
N ARG A 240 -10.32 16.23 -8.64
CA ARG A 240 -9.90 15.09 -9.46
C ARG A 240 -10.36 13.77 -8.85
N TYR A 241 -11.39 13.20 -9.46
CA TYR A 241 -11.90 11.86 -9.20
C TYR A 241 -12.65 11.36 -10.45
N SER A 242 -13.06 10.11 -10.45
CA SER A 242 -13.88 9.52 -11.51
C SER A 242 -14.98 8.64 -10.89
N LEU A 243 -16.23 8.99 -11.12
CA LEU A 243 -17.38 8.12 -10.84
C LEU A 243 -17.41 7.00 -11.88
N LYS A 244 -17.01 5.81 -11.48
CA LYS A 244 -16.93 4.64 -12.35
C LYS A 244 -18.27 3.94 -12.56
N SER A 245 -19.08 3.92 -11.53
CA SER A 245 -20.37 3.24 -11.52
C SER A 245 -21.30 3.86 -10.51
N SER A 246 -22.55 4.09 -10.94
CA SER A 246 -23.64 4.54 -10.08
C SER A 246 -24.84 3.60 -10.29
N SER A 247 -25.49 3.22 -9.20
CA SER A 247 -26.74 2.45 -9.19
C SER A 247 -27.53 2.79 -7.92
N ALA A 248 -28.77 2.38 -7.84
CA ALA A 248 -29.62 2.61 -6.67
C ALA A 248 -29.03 2.14 -5.33
N THR A 249 -28.07 1.21 -5.34
CA THR A 249 -27.50 0.61 -4.12
C THR A 249 -25.98 0.73 -4.00
N ARG A 250 -25.29 1.30 -5.01
CA ARG A 250 -23.83 1.31 -5.06
C ARG A 250 -23.27 2.45 -5.89
N LEU A 251 -22.30 3.17 -5.32
CA LEU A 251 -21.44 4.13 -6.00
C LEU A 251 -19.98 3.69 -5.90
N GLU A 252 -19.25 3.74 -7.01
CA GLU A 252 -17.84 3.38 -7.08
C GLU A 252 -17.04 4.54 -7.69
N PHE A 253 -16.11 5.07 -6.91
CA PHE A 253 -15.22 6.14 -7.33
C PHE A 253 -13.79 5.62 -7.44
N ASN A 254 -13.15 5.94 -8.54
CA ASN A 254 -11.75 5.62 -8.81
C ASN A 254 -10.95 6.91 -9.04
N GLN A 255 -9.63 6.80 -9.00
CA GLN A 255 -8.71 7.93 -9.22
C GLN A 255 -9.02 9.12 -8.32
N VAL A 256 -9.51 8.86 -7.13
CA VAL A 256 -9.87 9.88 -6.14
C VAL A 256 -8.58 10.46 -5.56
N ARG A 257 -8.26 11.71 -5.90
CA ARG A 257 -7.06 12.40 -5.42
C ARG A 257 -7.32 13.07 -4.08
N ILE A 258 -6.70 12.56 -3.03
CA ILE A 258 -6.80 13.11 -1.67
C ILE A 258 -5.50 13.80 -1.26
N PRO A 259 -5.55 14.84 -0.40
CA PRO A 259 -4.32 15.46 0.10
C PRO A 259 -3.47 14.46 0.89
N LEU A 260 -2.16 14.63 0.91
CA LEU A 260 -1.26 13.77 1.71
C LEU A 260 -1.45 13.99 3.21
N TYR A 261 -1.85 15.19 3.61
CA TYR A 261 -2.08 15.59 5.00
C TYR A 261 -3.40 16.37 5.10
N ASP A 262 -4.06 16.23 6.24
CA ASP A 262 -5.21 17.08 6.56
C ASP A 262 -4.75 18.46 7.05
N GLU A 263 -5.71 19.36 7.27
CA GLU A 263 -5.47 20.73 7.75
C GLU A 263 -4.70 20.80 9.09
N ARG A 264 -4.67 19.71 9.84
CA ARG A 264 -3.96 19.57 11.12
C ARG A 264 -2.58 18.91 10.96
N GLY A 265 -2.11 18.70 9.73
CA GLY A 265 -0.84 18.04 9.43
C GLY A 265 -0.81 16.53 9.67
N ARG A 266 -1.98 15.88 9.82
CA ARG A 266 -2.05 14.42 10.00
C ARG A 266 -2.12 13.74 8.64
N ALA A 267 -1.38 12.65 8.46
CA ALA A 267 -1.40 11.89 7.22
C ALA A 267 -2.84 11.47 6.83
N MET A 268 -3.20 11.71 5.57
CA MET A 268 -4.47 11.33 4.99
C MET A 268 -4.35 9.98 4.31
N ASP A 269 -5.28 9.07 4.59
CA ASP A 269 -5.43 7.77 3.96
C ASP A 269 -6.90 7.55 3.56
N ALA A 270 -7.18 6.43 2.88
CA ALA A 270 -8.53 6.10 2.44
C ALA A 270 -9.53 6.01 3.61
N LYS A 271 -9.11 5.47 4.76
CA LYS A 271 -9.94 5.36 5.96
C LYS A 271 -10.35 6.72 6.50
N ARG A 272 -9.38 7.62 6.60
CA ARG A 272 -9.61 8.96 7.11
C ARG A 272 -10.48 9.79 6.18
N PHE A 273 -10.30 9.62 4.87
CA PHE A 273 -11.11 10.27 3.85
C PHE A 273 -12.58 9.82 3.91
N VAL A 274 -12.85 8.51 3.89
CA VAL A 274 -14.25 8.03 4.01
C VAL A 274 -14.88 8.33 5.36
N ASN A 275 -14.09 8.49 6.42
CA ASN A 275 -14.59 8.94 7.71
C ASN A 275 -15.06 10.41 7.68
N GLN A 276 -14.47 11.26 6.83
CA GLN A 276 -14.96 12.62 6.61
C GLN A 276 -16.31 12.60 5.89
N LEU A 277 -16.45 11.78 4.82
CA LEU A 277 -17.74 11.58 4.14
C LEU A 277 -18.79 11.02 5.10
N ARG A 278 -18.44 10.05 5.95
CA ARG A 278 -19.33 9.51 6.98
C ARG A 278 -19.86 10.59 7.92
N LYS A 279 -19.00 11.50 8.37
CA LYS A 279 -19.39 12.61 9.24
C LYS A 279 -20.32 13.59 8.54
N PHE A 280 -20.06 13.88 7.28
CA PHE A 280 -20.90 14.72 6.45
C PHE A 280 -22.32 14.15 6.33
N LEU A 281 -22.43 12.88 5.91
CA LEU A 281 -23.71 12.20 5.76
C LEU A 281 -24.47 11.99 7.10
N LYS A 282 -23.74 11.91 8.22
CA LYS A 282 -24.37 11.83 9.55
C LYS A 282 -24.97 13.14 10.04
N ALA A 283 -24.44 14.27 9.58
CA ALA A 283 -24.94 15.59 9.97
C ALA A 283 -26.33 15.86 9.36
N GLN A 284 -27.08 16.82 9.95
CA GLN A 284 -28.30 17.32 9.35
C GLN A 284 -27.96 18.07 8.04
N PRO A 285 -28.81 17.99 6.98
CA PRO A 285 -30.17 17.43 7.01
C PRO A 285 -30.22 15.90 6.79
N TYR A 286 -29.14 15.23 6.41
CA TYR A 286 -29.15 13.83 5.96
C TYR A 286 -29.42 12.83 7.09
N GLY A 287 -28.72 12.95 8.22
CA GLY A 287 -28.88 12.07 9.39
C GLY A 287 -28.60 10.59 9.12
N ILE A 288 -27.84 10.26 8.04
CA ILE A 288 -27.60 8.89 7.59
C ILE A 288 -26.54 8.24 8.48
N VAL A 289 -26.93 7.15 9.12
CA VAL A 289 -26.01 6.30 9.90
C VAL A 289 -25.21 5.42 8.95
N SER A 290 -23.93 5.26 9.22
CA SER A 290 -23.05 4.47 8.35
C SER A 290 -21.85 3.94 9.09
N LYS A 291 -21.23 2.89 8.54
CA LYS A 291 -20.01 2.25 9.01
C LYS A 291 -18.93 2.37 7.94
N ASP A 292 -17.72 2.68 8.36
CA ASP A 292 -16.57 2.75 7.46
C ASP A 292 -15.67 1.53 7.62
N ASN A 293 -15.07 1.12 6.51
CA ASN A 293 -14.08 0.04 6.45
C ASN A 293 -13.02 0.38 5.40
N THR A 294 -11.95 -0.39 5.35
CA THR A 294 -10.91 -0.26 4.31
C THR A 294 -10.49 -1.62 3.80
N ARG A 295 -10.14 -1.67 2.53
CA ARG A 295 -9.47 -2.82 1.93
C ARG A 295 -8.07 -2.41 1.50
N GLY A 296 -7.06 -2.91 2.20
CA GLY A 296 -5.69 -2.42 2.06
C GLY A 296 -5.57 -0.94 2.45
N LEU A 297 -4.56 -0.25 1.93
CA LEU A 297 -4.30 1.16 2.27
C LEU A 297 -5.14 2.14 1.45
N GLY A 298 -5.46 1.79 0.21
CA GLY A 298 -5.98 2.73 -0.78
C GLY A 298 -7.44 2.56 -1.17
N HIS A 299 -8.21 1.66 -0.55
CA HIS A 299 -9.62 1.51 -0.86
C HIS A 299 -10.49 1.76 0.37
N GLY A 300 -11.14 2.91 0.40
CA GLY A 300 -12.13 3.26 1.43
C GLY A 300 -13.51 2.70 1.08
N ILE A 301 -14.18 2.13 2.07
CA ILE A 301 -15.52 1.58 1.93
C ILE A 301 -16.40 2.22 2.99
N ILE A 302 -17.57 2.72 2.59
CA ILE A 302 -18.61 3.19 3.50
C ILE A 302 -19.90 2.44 3.20
N ILE A 303 -20.56 1.98 4.25
CA ILE A 303 -21.82 1.24 4.17
C ILE A 303 -22.88 2.07 4.90
N LEU A 304 -23.82 2.61 4.15
CA LEU A 304 -24.91 3.44 4.66
C LEU A 304 -26.04 2.57 5.21
N GLY A 305 -26.70 3.03 6.26
CA GLY A 305 -27.79 2.30 6.93
C GLY A 305 -27.31 1.25 7.95
N GLU A 306 -26.01 1.00 8.06
CA GLU A 306 -25.42 0.10 9.09
C GLU A 306 -24.98 0.91 10.32
N LYS A 307 -25.32 0.41 11.53
CA LYS A 307 -24.94 1.01 12.83
C LYS A 307 -23.69 0.34 13.39
#